data_25b5bde808a9a03543e01d2151ad8e1c
#
_entry.id   25b5bde808a9a03543e01d2151ad8e1c
#
_cell.length_a   1.000
_cell.length_b   1.000
_cell.length_c   1.000
_cell.angle_alpha   90.00
_cell.angle_beta   90.00
_cell.angle_gamma   90.00
#
_symmetry.space_group_name_H-M   'P 1'
#
loop_
_entity.id
_entity.type
_entity.pdbx_description
1 polymer ?
#
loop_
_entity_poly.entity_id
_entity_poly.type
_entity_poly.pdbx_seq_one_letter_code
_entity_poly.pdbx_strand_id
1 'polypeptide(L)'
;MLAVHFLDVGQGDSEFVQLPSGKTLLIDAGEAEYGDRVVADLKTLGVTKLDYVVATHPHADHIGGMPKVLSSFAIGAVYVPNAVTTTATYKNFLAAVKSCGAPAYVVRAGASLFADEDGAAAAVLAPNSESYDDLNNYSLVLRLSYGSRAFLFTGDAEALSEKEITANVQADVLKVGHHGSSSSTNAAFLARVAPSYAVIEVGAGNDYGHPAAQTLSRLAGAGAAVYRTDKNGSVTMRCDGKNITVSTER
;
A
#
# COMPACT_ATOMS: atom_id res chain seq x y z
N MET A 1 8.48 8.08 -16.35
CA MET A 1 7.54 6.93 -16.38
C MET A 1 7.36 6.45 -14.95
N LEU A 2 6.13 6.23 -14.52
CA LEU A 2 5.79 5.67 -13.21
C LEU A 2 5.90 4.13 -13.24
N ALA A 3 6.49 3.51 -12.21
CA ALA A 3 6.45 2.07 -12.02
C ALA A 3 5.99 1.76 -10.59
N VAL A 4 5.03 0.85 -10.46
CA VAL A 4 4.49 0.36 -9.18
C VAL A 4 4.75 -1.15 -9.11
N HIS A 5 5.40 -1.57 -8.05
CA HIS A 5 5.74 -2.97 -7.77
C HIS A 5 4.99 -3.40 -6.51
N PHE A 6 4.10 -4.38 -6.64
CA PHE A 6 3.47 -5.09 -5.54
C PHE A 6 4.35 -6.29 -5.24
N LEU A 7 5.05 -6.28 -4.11
CA LEU A 7 6.08 -7.27 -3.80
C LEU A 7 5.44 -8.51 -3.14
N ASP A 8 5.86 -9.70 -3.55
CA ASP A 8 5.42 -10.93 -2.89
C ASP A 8 6.13 -11.10 -1.54
N VAL A 9 5.50 -10.63 -0.50
CA VAL A 9 5.94 -10.74 0.90
C VAL A 9 5.10 -11.74 1.70
N GLY A 10 4.58 -12.78 1.02
CA GLY A 10 3.69 -13.73 1.66
C GLY A 10 2.37 -13.07 2.09
N GLN A 11 1.94 -13.33 3.34
CA GLN A 11 0.78 -12.66 3.91
C GLN A 11 1.21 -11.29 4.43
N GLY A 12 0.78 -10.20 3.76
CA GLY A 12 1.13 -8.84 4.09
C GLY A 12 1.21 -7.93 2.86
N ASP A 13 1.42 -6.65 3.09
CA ASP A 13 1.52 -5.63 2.05
C ASP A 13 2.95 -5.08 1.92
N SER A 14 3.40 -4.87 0.69
CA SER A 14 4.60 -4.10 0.40
C SER A 14 4.56 -3.58 -1.04
N GLU A 15 4.31 -2.29 -1.21
CA GLU A 15 4.30 -1.68 -2.54
C GLU A 15 5.44 -0.68 -2.71
N PHE A 16 6.21 -0.88 -3.75
CA PHE A 16 7.30 0.03 -4.10
C PHE A 16 6.97 0.81 -5.37
N VAL A 17 7.17 2.13 -5.32
CA VAL A 17 6.87 3.04 -6.44
C VAL A 17 8.13 3.81 -6.85
N GLN A 18 8.46 3.72 -8.13
CA GLN A 18 9.44 4.58 -8.79
C GLN A 18 8.68 5.71 -9.49
N LEU A 19 8.85 6.94 -8.99
CA LEU A 19 8.19 8.14 -9.52
C LEU A 19 8.87 8.63 -10.81
N PRO A 20 8.16 9.37 -11.68
CA PRO A 20 8.73 9.92 -12.90
C PRO A 20 9.93 10.83 -12.64
N SER A 21 9.95 11.53 -11.52
CA SER A 21 11.04 12.41 -11.04
C SER A 21 12.31 11.64 -10.66
N GLY A 22 12.27 10.33 -10.57
CA GLY A 22 13.33 9.47 -10.04
C GLY A 22 13.27 9.30 -8.51
N LYS A 23 12.37 9.99 -7.81
CA LYS A 23 12.12 9.72 -6.38
C LYS A 23 11.38 8.41 -6.17
N THR A 24 11.38 7.95 -4.94
CA THR A 24 10.87 6.64 -4.56
C THR A 24 9.90 6.72 -3.40
N LEU A 25 8.87 5.88 -3.42
CA LEU A 25 7.91 5.70 -2.35
C LEU A 25 7.82 4.20 -2.02
N LEU A 26 7.91 3.86 -0.74
CA LEU A 26 7.58 2.54 -0.22
C LEU A 26 6.34 2.65 0.67
N ILE A 27 5.38 1.77 0.46
CA ILE A 27 4.19 1.61 1.30
C ILE A 27 4.28 0.22 1.90
N ASP A 28 4.33 0.12 3.22
CA ASP A 28 4.47 -1.11 3.98
C ASP A 28 5.68 -1.99 3.59
N ALA A 29 5.98 -3.03 4.38
CA ALA A 29 7.16 -3.88 4.17
C ALA A 29 6.94 -5.33 4.62
N GLY A 30 5.68 -5.76 4.74
CA GLY A 30 5.33 -7.11 5.13
C GLY A 30 5.70 -7.46 6.58
N GLU A 31 5.61 -8.74 6.91
CA GLU A 31 6.06 -9.33 8.17
C GLU A 31 7.57 -9.19 8.37
N ALA A 32 8.02 -9.31 9.62
CA ALA A 32 9.43 -9.15 9.98
C ALA A 32 10.37 -10.11 9.24
N GLU A 33 9.92 -11.32 8.94
CA GLU A 33 10.69 -12.33 8.21
C GLU A 33 10.94 -11.96 6.75
N TYR A 34 10.10 -11.11 6.14
CA TYR A 34 10.25 -10.63 4.76
C TYR A 34 11.11 -9.37 4.64
N GLY A 35 11.50 -8.72 5.74
CA GLY A 35 12.28 -7.50 5.69
C GLY A 35 13.58 -7.60 4.88
N ASP A 36 14.32 -8.70 4.98
CA ASP A 36 15.52 -8.94 4.18
C ASP A 36 15.20 -9.11 2.69
N ARG A 37 14.08 -9.76 2.34
CA ARG A 37 13.61 -9.92 0.97
C ARG A 37 13.23 -8.57 0.37
N VAL A 38 12.44 -7.76 1.07
CA VAL A 38 12.09 -6.40 0.61
C VAL A 38 13.35 -5.59 0.33
N VAL A 39 14.35 -5.62 1.22
CA VAL A 39 15.63 -4.94 1.01
C VAL A 39 16.37 -5.47 -0.23
N ALA A 40 16.38 -6.79 -0.47
CA ALA A 40 17.02 -7.39 -1.63
C ALA A 40 16.30 -6.99 -2.94
N ASP A 41 14.97 -7.02 -2.95
CA ASP A 41 14.15 -6.64 -4.11
C ASP A 41 14.36 -5.16 -4.45
N LEU A 42 14.33 -4.27 -3.46
CA LEU A 42 14.60 -2.85 -3.64
C LEU A 42 16.02 -2.59 -4.20
N LYS A 43 17.03 -3.30 -3.69
CA LYS A 43 18.41 -3.20 -4.23
C LYS A 43 18.50 -3.68 -5.67
N THR A 44 17.80 -4.75 -6.03
CA THR A 44 17.74 -5.27 -7.41
C THR A 44 17.08 -4.26 -8.35
N LEU A 45 16.12 -3.47 -7.85
CA LEU A 45 15.50 -2.36 -8.56
C LEU A 45 16.38 -1.08 -8.60
N GLY A 46 17.60 -1.14 -8.05
CA GLY A 46 18.56 -0.02 -8.06
C GLY A 46 18.30 1.05 -7.00
N VAL A 47 17.47 0.75 -5.99
CA VAL A 47 17.15 1.72 -4.93
C VAL A 47 18.37 1.96 -4.04
N THR A 48 18.70 3.22 -3.83
CA THR A 48 19.75 3.65 -2.89
C THR A 48 19.19 4.53 -1.77
N LYS A 49 18.00 5.10 -1.99
CA LYS A 49 17.28 5.97 -1.07
C LYS A 49 15.78 5.73 -1.21
N LEU A 50 15.05 5.85 -0.10
CA LEU A 50 13.59 5.94 -0.07
C LEU A 50 13.21 7.38 0.31
N ASP A 51 12.64 8.13 -0.65
CA ASP A 51 12.27 9.53 -0.41
C ASP A 51 11.03 9.63 0.46
N TYR A 52 10.08 8.72 0.27
CA TYR A 52 8.84 8.63 1.01
C TYR A 52 8.66 7.19 1.50
N VAL A 53 8.40 7.01 2.79
CA VAL A 53 8.04 5.72 3.40
C VAL A 53 6.70 5.89 4.11
N VAL A 54 5.76 5.02 3.82
CA VAL A 54 4.43 5.02 4.42
C VAL A 54 4.23 3.72 5.19
N ALA A 55 3.84 3.81 6.44
CA ALA A 55 3.31 2.70 7.21
C ALA A 55 1.79 2.90 7.31
N THR A 56 1.00 2.05 6.65
CA THR A 56 -0.45 2.26 6.53
C THR A 56 -1.14 2.14 7.88
N HIS A 57 -0.80 1.14 8.65
CA HIS A 57 -1.31 0.91 10.01
C HIS A 57 -0.38 -0.04 10.80
N PRO A 58 -0.53 -0.17 12.14
CA PRO A 58 0.50 -0.80 12.98
C PRO A 58 0.40 -2.33 13.12
N HIS A 59 -0.16 -3.07 12.15
CA HIS A 59 -0.14 -4.53 12.16
C HIS A 59 1.19 -5.09 11.66
N ALA A 60 1.51 -6.31 12.10
CA ALA A 60 2.82 -6.93 11.87
C ALA A 60 3.10 -7.21 10.40
N ASP A 61 2.10 -7.64 9.67
CA ASP A 61 2.13 -7.94 8.23
C ASP A 61 2.21 -6.70 7.31
N HIS A 62 2.31 -5.50 7.92
CA HIS A 62 2.56 -4.22 7.24
C HIS A 62 3.87 -3.58 7.68
N ILE A 63 4.10 -3.49 9.01
CA ILE A 63 5.26 -2.78 9.54
C ILE A 63 6.39 -3.69 10.04
N GLY A 64 6.21 -5.01 10.00
CA GLY A 64 7.17 -5.96 10.55
C GLY A 64 8.54 -5.89 9.89
N GLY A 65 8.59 -5.77 8.57
CA GLY A 65 9.81 -5.62 7.79
C GLY A 65 10.44 -4.22 7.80
N MET A 66 9.68 -3.19 8.21
CA MET A 66 10.12 -1.78 8.21
C MET A 66 11.43 -1.54 8.96
N PRO A 67 11.71 -2.12 10.14
CA PRO A 67 12.98 -1.90 10.83
C PRO A 67 14.20 -2.25 9.98
N LYS A 68 14.10 -3.33 9.19
CA LYS A 68 15.17 -3.76 8.29
C LYS A 68 15.35 -2.80 7.13
N VAL A 69 14.23 -2.36 6.53
CA VAL A 69 14.23 -1.39 5.43
C VAL A 69 14.82 -0.05 5.89
N LEU A 70 14.31 0.51 6.99
CA LEU A 70 14.75 1.81 7.53
C LEU A 70 16.23 1.83 7.92
N SER A 71 16.80 0.68 8.29
CA SER A 71 18.24 0.56 8.58
C SER A 71 19.12 0.33 7.33
N SER A 72 18.52 -0.02 6.19
CA SER A 72 19.23 -0.42 4.97
C SER A 72 19.37 0.67 3.93
N PHE A 73 18.55 1.72 4.01
CA PHE A 73 18.49 2.82 3.03
C PHE A 73 18.56 4.18 3.69
N ALA A 74 19.00 5.19 2.94
CA ALA A 74 18.77 6.58 3.31
C ALA A 74 17.27 6.89 3.18
N ILE A 75 16.66 7.50 4.22
CA ILE A 75 15.23 7.78 4.30
C ILE A 75 14.99 9.29 4.21
N GLY A 76 14.09 9.72 3.34
CA GLY A 76 13.69 11.12 3.21
C GLY A 76 12.67 11.53 4.27
N ALA A 77 11.55 10.81 4.34
CA ALA A 77 10.50 11.04 5.34
C ALA A 77 9.68 9.77 5.58
N VAL A 78 9.12 9.64 6.79
CA VAL A 78 8.22 8.56 7.18
C VAL A 78 6.82 9.13 7.47
N TYR A 79 5.78 8.51 6.96
CA TYR A 79 4.38 8.90 7.14
C TYR A 79 3.62 7.78 7.83
N VAL A 80 2.89 8.12 8.89
CA VAL A 80 2.14 7.17 9.72
C VAL A 80 0.75 7.73 10.04
N PRO A 81 -0.26 6.91 10.32
CA PRO A 81 -1.52 7.38 10.89
C PRO A 81 -1.39 7.66 12.40
N ASN A 82 -2.38 8.32 12.98
CA ASN A 82 -2.49 8.49 14.44
C ASN A 82 -3.02 7.20 15.11
N ALA A 83 -2.32 6.09 14.89
CA ALA A 83 -2.66 4.79 15.47
C ALA A 83 -1.57 4.35 16.44
N VAL A 84 -1.97 3.89 17.62
CA VAL A 84 -1.04 3.47 18.68
C VAL A 84 -1.41 2.08 19.18
N THR A 85 -0.40 1.22 19.33
CA THR A 85 -0.55 -0.09 19.95
C THR A 85 0.63 -0.41 20.87
N THR A 86 0.51 -1.46 21.66
CA THR A 86 1.55 -1.87 22.62
C THR A 86 2.36 -3.07 22.17
N THR A 87 2.16 -3.56 20.94
CA THR A 87 2.84 -4.74 20.39
C THR A 87 4.35 -4.53 20.28
N ALA A 88 5.10 -5.63 20.33
CA ALA A 88 6.55 -5.61 20.15
C ALA A 88 6.93 -5.09 18.76
N THR A 89 6.20 -5.50 17.72
CA THR A 89 6.42 -5.05 16.33
C THR A 89 6.31 -3.53 16.21
N TYR A 90 5.26 -2.94 16.77
CA TYR A 90 5.08 -1.48 16.76
C TYR A 90 6.20 -0.75 17.52
N LYS A 91 6.62 -1.25 18.67
CA LYS A 91 7.74 -0.68 19.44
C LYS A 91 9.06 -0.74 18.64
N ASN A 92 9.34 -1.87 17.97
CA ASN A 92 10.50 -2.03 17.11
C ASN A 92 10.46 -1.08 15.92
N PHE A 93 9.30 -0.92 15.29
CA PHE A 93 9.08 0.05 14.21
C PHE A 93 9.38 1.48 14.68
N LEU A 94 8.80 1.93 15.80
CA LEU A 94 9.06 3.26 16.35
C LEU A 94 10.54 3.49 16.70
N ALA A 95 11.22 2.47 17.23
CA ALA A 95 12.66 2.53 17.49
C ALA A 95 13.46 2.70 16.19
N ALA A 96 13.08 1.98 15.13
CA ALA A 96 13.71 2.10 13.81
C ALA A 96 13.47 3.47 13.16
N VAL A 97 12.24 4.00 13.24
CA VAL A 97 11.90 5.36 12.78
C VAL A 97 12.76 6.39 13.51
N LYS A 98 12.89 6.28 14.83
CA LYS A 98 13.77 7.18 15.61
C LYS A 98 15.23 7.05 15.18
N SER A 99 15.70 5.82 14.93
CA SER A 99 17.12 5.54 14.64
C SER A 99 17.52 5.95 13.23
N CYS A 100 16.62 5.92 12.26
CA CYS A 100 16.92 6.34 10.87
C CYS A 100 17.15 7.86 10.75
N GLY A 101 16.71 8.65 11.73
CA GLY A 101 16.93 10.09 11.78
C GLY A 101 16.11 10.92 10.77
N ALA A 102 15.25 10.27 9.99
CA ALA A 102 14.36 10.97 9.06
C ALA A 102 13.19 11.64 9.79
N PRO A 103 12.64 12.75 9.25
CA PRO A 103 11.42 13.33 9.78
C PRO A 103 10.27 12.33 9.66
N ALA A 104 9.45 12.25 10.72
CA ALA A 104 8.25 11.43 10.74
C ALA A 104 7.01 12.31 10.91
N TYR A 105 5.99 12.05 10.09
CA TYR A 105 4.76 12.83 10.04
C TYR A 105 3.56 11.94 10.33
N VAL A 106 2.72 12.39 11.27
CA VAL A 106 1.39 11.81 11.46
C VAL A 106 0.45 12.50 10.48
N VAL A 107 -0.17 11.70 9.61
CA VAL A 107 -1.04 12.21 8.53
C VAL A 107 -2.42 11.55 8.55
N ARG A 108 -3.37 12.21 7.92
CA ARG A 108 -4.77 11.77 7.78
C ARG A 108 -5.37 12.32 6.49
N ALA A 109 -6.62 12.00 6.22
CA ALA A 109 -7.36 12.49 5.07
C ALA A 109 -7.19 14.01 4.85
N GLY A 110 -6.94 14.40 3.60
CA GLY A 110 -6.66 15.77 3.18
C GLY A 110 -5.17 16.14 3.15
N ALA A 111 -4.27 15.31 3.70
CA ALA A 111 -2.84 15.50 3.53
C ALA A 111 -2.38 15.10 2.12
N SER A 112 -1.22 15.62 1.71
CA SER A 112 -0.52 15.21 0.50
C SER A 112 0.89 14.77 0.87
N LEU A 113 1.35 13.64 0.35
CA LEU A 113 2.75 13.23 0.47
C LEU A 113 3.62 14.09 -0.44
N PHE A 114 3.14 14.31 -1.65
CA PHE A 114 3.72 15.21 -2.65
C PHE A 114 2.63 15.66 -3.63
N ALA A 115 2.74 16.91 -4.11
CA ALA A 115 1.76 17.53 -4.99
C ALA A 115 2.15 17.45 -6.47
N ASP A 116 3.46 17.40 -6.76
CA ASP A 116 3.99 17.27 -8.12
C ASP A 116 5.40 16.65 -8.07
N GLU A 117 5.49 15.44 -8.63
CA GLU A 117 6.74 14.74 -8.89
C GLU A 117 6.78 14.37 -10.37
N ASP A 118 7.08 15.37 -11.22
CA ASP A 118 7.01 15.27 -12.69
C ASP A 118 5.65 14.79 -13.18
N GLY A 119 4.58 15.43 -12.70
CA GLY A 119 3.19 15.14 -13.03
C GLY A 119 2.56 14.00 -12.22
N ALA A 120 3.28 13.43 -11.25
CA ALA A 120 2.72 12.50 -10.29
C ALA A 120 2.37 13.21 -8.97
N ALA A 121 1.23 12.87 -8.36
CA ALA A 121 0.81 13.40 -7.07
C ALA A 121 0.20 12.29 -6.21
N ALA A 122 0.46 12.32 -4.90
CA ALA A 122 -0.08 11.38 -3.94
C ALA A 122 -0.85 12.09 -2.82
N ALA A 123 -2.14 11.79 -2.71
CA ALA A 123 -3.04 12.30 -1.68
C ALA A 123 -3.42 11.21 -0.69
N VAL A 124 -3.55 11.59 0.58
CA VAL A 124 -4.07 10.74 1.66
C VAL A 124 -5.58 10.94 1.75
N LEU A 125 -6.36 9.86 1.61
CA LEU A 125 -7.83 9.89 1.58
C LEU A 125 -8.46 9.37 2.88
N ALA A 126 -7.73 8.60 3.67
CA ALA A 126 -8.09 8.09 4.99
C ALA A 126 -6.84 8.00 5.88
N PRO A 127 -7.00 7.92 7.22
CA PRO A 127 -8.25 7.88 7.98
C PRO A 127 -8.99 9.22 8.03
N ASN A 128 -10.32 9.17 8.15
CA ASN A 128 -11.17 10.37 8.21
C ASN A 128 -11.59 10.71 9.64
N SER A 129 -11.84 9.71 10.48
CA SER A 129 -12.13 9.87 11.91
C SER A 129 -10.85 10.00 12.74
N GLU A 130 -10.97 10.52 13.96
CA GLU A 130 -9.83 10.67 14.88
C GLU A 130 -9.49 9.38 15.61
N SER A 131 -10.47 8.49 15.77
CA SER A 131 -10.30 7.21 16.44
C SER A 131 -11.20 6.13 15.86
N TYR A 132 -10.72 4.90 15.91
CA TYR A 132 -11.42 3.69 15.50
C TYR A 132 -11.17 2.60 16.54
N ASP A 133 -12.15 1.70 16.71
CA ASP A 133 -12.01 0.53 17.59
C ASP A 133 -11.06 -0.52 16.97
N ASP A 134 -11.04 -0.62 15.63
CA ASP A 134 -10.20 -1.54 14.88
C ASP A 134 -9.03 -0.80 14.24
N LEU A 135 -7.80 -1.32 14.42
CA LEU A 135 -6.57 -0.73 13.89
C LEU A 135 -6.54 -0.70 12.36
N ASN A 136 -7.23 -1.62 11.68
CA ASN A 136 -7.33 -1.65 10.23
C ASN A 136 -7.93 -0.36 9.66
N ASN A 137 -8.90 0.22 10.36
CA ASN A 137 -9.57 1.45 9.93
C ASN A 137 -8.71 2.72 10.07
N TYR A 138 -7.54 2.63 10.72
CA TYR A 138 -6.51 3.68 10.69
C TYR A 138 -5.66 3.65 9.42
N SER A 139 -5.84 2.66 8.54
CA SER A 139 -5.03 2.52 7.32
C SER A 139 -4.98 3.82 6.52
N LEU A 140 -3.77 4.25 6.19
CA LEU A 140 -3.55 5.35 5.26
C LEU A 140 -3.99 4.88 3.86
N VAL A 141 -5.11 5.40 3.38
CA VAL A 141 -5.55 5.18 2.00
C VAL A 141 -4.92 6.24 1.12
N LEU A 142 -4.13 5.79 0.14
CA LEU A 142 -3.37 6.67 -0.74
C LEU A 142 -3.90 6.60 -2.16
N ARG A 143 -4.13 7.77 -2.78
CA ARG A 143 -4.41 7.87 -4.21
C ARG A 143 -3.22 8.52 -4.90
N LEU A 144 -2.51 7.73 -5.71
CA LEU A 144 -1.42 8.18 -6.56
C LEU A 144 -1.97 8.43 -7.97
N SER A 145 -1.84 9.64 -8.47
CA SER A 145 -2.22 10.03 -9.83
C SER A 145 -0.99 10.33 -10.68
N TYR A 146 -1.04 9.95 -11.96
CA TYR A 146 -0.03 10.31 -12.97
C TYR A 146 -0.67 10.42 -14.35
N GLY A 147 -0.62 11.62 -14.90
CA GLY A 147 -1.33 11.93 -16.16
C GLY A 147 -2.85 11.69 -15.99
N SER A 148 -3.41 10.82 -16.84
CA SER A 148 -4.83 10.45 -16.79
C SER A 148 -5.10 9.17 -15.98
N ARG A 149 -4.10 8.61 -15.31
CA ARG A 149 -4.18 7.34 -14.60
C ARG A 149 -4.05 7.53 -13.10
N ALA A 150 -4.64 6.61 -12.34
CA ALA A 150 -4.54 6.59 -10.89
C ALA A 150 -4.43 5.18 -10.32
N PHE A 151 -3.72 5.09 -9.20
CA PHE A 151 -3.56 3.91 -8.36
C PHE A 151 -4.12 4.22 -6.98
N LEU A 152 -4.87 3.29 -6.41
CA LEU A 152 -5.43 3.41 -5.06
C LEU A 152 -4.87 2.29 -4.19
N PHE A 153 -4.15 2.67 -3.14
CA PHE A 153 -3.62 1.78 -2.12
C PHE A 153 -4.47 1.94 -0.88
N THR A 154 -5.03 0.86 -0.36
CA THR A 154 -6.03 0.92 0.71
C THR A 154 -5.54 0.35 2.03
N GLY A 155 -4.32 -0.25 2.06
CA GLY A 155 -3.90 -1.03 3.21
C GLY A 155 -5.00 -2.00 3.60
N ASP A 156 -5.36 -2.03 4.87
CA ASP A 156 -6.42 -2.88 5.40
C ASP A 156 -7.70 -2.12 5.77
N ALA A 157 -7.89 -0.92 5.19
CA ALA A 157 -9.11 -0.15 5.40
C ALA A 157 -10.37 -1.01 5.18
N GLU A 158 -11.24 -1.03 6.16
CA GLU A 158 -12.48 -1.81 6.15
C GLU A 158 -13.69 -0.94 5.77
N ALA A 159 -14.86 -1.56 5.72
CA ALA A 159 -16.11 -0.93 5.27
C ALA A 159 -16.44 0.40 5.98
N LEU A 160 -16.05 0.57 7.25
CA LEU A 160 -16.23 1.81 7.99
C LEU A 160 -15.37 2.93 7.40
N SER A 161 -14.06 2.72 7.29
CA SER A 161 -13.12 3.68 6.72
C SER A 161 -13.45 3.97 5.25
N GLU A 162 -13.76 2.94 4.43
CA GLU A 162 -14.16 3.10 3.03
C GLU A 162 -15.40 4.01 2.88
N LYS A 163 -16.38 3.87 3.79
CA LYS A 163 -17.61 4.68 3.80
C LYS A 163 -17.35 6.15 4.14
N GLU A 164 -16.38 6.40 5.01
CA GLU A 164 -16.03 7.76 5.44
C GLU A 164 -15.28 8.56 4.38
N ILE A 165 -14.62 7.90 3.42
CA ILE A 165 -13.92 8.59 2.34
C ILE A 165 -14.93 9.27 1.42
N THR A 166 -15.01 10.60 1.49
CA THR A 166 -15.86 11.42 0.61
C THR A 166 -15.11 11.92 -0.62
N ALA A 167 -13.80 11.91 -0.59
CA ALA A 167 -12.94 12.33 -1.69
C ALA A 167 -13.05 11.40 -2.91
N ASN A 168 -12.47 11.84 -4.02
CA ASN A 168 -12.40 11.03 -5.25
C ASN A 168 -11.49 9.81 -5.06
N VAL A 169 -12.08 8.62 -5.10
CA VAL A 169 -11.38 7.32 -5.02
C VAL A 169 -11.21 6.65 -6.38
N GLN A 170 -11.72 7.25 -7.47
CA GLN A 170 -11.62 6.64 -8.79
C GLN A 170 -10.16 6.35 -9.16
N ALA A 171 -9.88 5.11 -9.55
CA ALA A 171 -8.53 4.66 -9.89
C ALA A 171 -8.58 3.50 -10.89
N ASP A 172 -7.58 3.46 -11.77
CA ASP A 172 -7.43 2.38 -12.76
C ASP A 172 -6.92 1.09 -12.11
N VAL A 173 -6.11 1.22 -11.06
CA VAL A 173 -5.54 0.11 -10.29
C VAL A 173 -5.93 0.24 -8.84
N LEU A 174 -6.47 -0.83 -8.29
CA LEU A 174 -6.80 -0.97 -6.86
C LEU A 174 -5.89 -2.02 -6.22
N LYS A 175 -5.10 -1.63 -5.19
CA LYS A 175 -4.63 -2.58 -4.19
C LYS A 175 -5.86 -2.94 -3.34
N VAL A 176 -6.26 -4.18 -3.40
CA VAL A 176 -7.48 -4.68 -2.72
C VAL A 176 -7.27 -4.67 -1.20
N GLY A 177 -8.21 -4.11 -0.48
CA GLY A 177 -8.11 -3.95 0.97
C GLY A 177 -8.01 -5.27 1.73
N HIS A 178 -7.20 -5.28 2.78
CA HIS A 178 -7.09 -6.34 3.78
C HIS A 178 -6.89 -7.72 3.15
N HIS A 179 -5.93 -7.81 2.24
CA HIS A 179 -5.53 -9.04 1.52
C HIS A 179 -6.70 -9.76 0.85
N GLY A 180 -7.78 -9.03 0.54
CA GLY A 180 -9.02 -9.59 -0.02
C GLY A 180 -9.99 -10.13 1.02
N SER A 181 -9.93 -9.68 2.28
CA SER A 181 -10.94 -9.95 3.31
C SER A 181 -12.34 -9.58 2.84
N SER A 182 -13.35 -10.24 3.39
CA SER A 182 -14.75 -9.88 3.14
C SER A 182 -15.18 -8.59 3.81
N SER A 183 -14.44 -8.11 4.83
CA SER A 183 -14.68 -6.87 5.57
C SER A 183 -14.31 -5.60 4.78
N SER A 184 -13.49 -5.75 3.73
CA SER A 184 -12.95 -4.67 2.91
C SER A 184 -13.42 -4.74 1.45
N THR A 185 -13.14 -3.70 0.67
CA THR A 185 -13.48 -3.60 -0.75
C THR A 185 -14.97 -3.89 -0.98
N ASN A 186 -15.82 -3.19 -0.19
CA ASN A 186 -17.25 -3.40 -0.27
C ASN A 186 -17.82 -2.93 -1.64
N ALA A 187 -19.02 -3.42 -2.02
CA ALA A 187 -19.57 -3.18 -3.33
C ALA A 187 -19.78 -1.69 -3.65
N ALA A 188 -20.17 -0.87 -2.65
CA ALA A 188 -20.38 0.56 -2.84
C ALA A 188 -19.06 1.31 -3.04
N PHE A 189 -18.01 0.94 -2.30
CA PHE A 189 -16.66 1.49 -2.47
C PHE A 189 -16.08 1.09 -3.82
N LEU A 190 -16.15 -0.21 -4.16
CA LEU A 190 -15.65 -0.74 -5.43
C LEU A 190 -16.31 -0.08 -6.64
N ALA A 191 -17.62 0.20 -6.57
CA ALA A 191 -18.34 0.92 -7.63
C ALA A 191 -17.84 2.36 -7.80
N ARG A 192 -17.38 3.02 -6.73
CA ARG A 192 -16.76 4.35 -6.79
C ARG A 192 -15.33 4.33 -7.31
N VAL A 193 -14.57 3.29 -6.98
CA VAL A 193 -13.19 3.12 -7.48
C VAL A 193 -13.21 2.79 -8.98
N ALA A 194 -14.10 1.91 -9.40
CA ALA A 194 -14.27 1.44 -10.79
C ALA A 194 -12.95 1.00 -11.45
N PRO A 195 -12.18 0.09 -10.83
CA PRO A 195 -10.84 -0.24 -11.30
C PRO A 195 -10.87 -1.15 -12.51
N SER A 196 -9.90 -0.96 -13.42
CA SER A 196 -9.61 -1.92 -14.52
C SER A 196 -8.76 -3.09 -14.04
N TYR A 197 -7.92 -2.85 -13.03
CA TYR A 197 -6.99 -3.82 -12.45
C TYR A 197 -7.14 -3.85 -10.94
N ALA A 198 -7.10 -5.03 -10.36
CA ALA A 198 -7.08 -5.23 -8.92
C ALA A 198 -5.90 -6.14 -8.54
N VAL A 199 -5.10 -5.71 -7.58
CA VAL A 199 -3.99 -6.51 -7.03
C VAL A 199 -4.34 -6.91 -5.61
N ILE A 200 -4.21 -8.20 -5.31
CA ILE A 200 -4.38 -8.76 -3.98
C ILE A 200 -3.00 -9.23 -3.50
N GLU A 201 -2.45 -8.58 -2.51
CA GLU A 201 -1.25 -9.04 -1.82
C GLU A 201 -1.67 -10.01 -0.73
N VAL A 202 -1.29 -11.28 -0.87
CA VAL A 202 -1.79 -12.38 -0.04
C VAL A 202 -0.85 -13.56 -0.08
N GLY A 203 -0.67 -14.23 1.05
CA GLY A 203 0.16 -15.43 1.18
C GLY A 203 -0.54 -16.70 0.69
N ALA A 204 0.22 -17.57 0.01
CA ALA A 204 -0.26 -18.87 -0.35
C ALA A 204 -0.53 -19.74 0.89
N GLY A 205 -1.72 -20.33 0.97
CA GLY A 205 -2.10 -21.22 2.08
C GLY A 205 -2.25 -20.49 3.43
N ASN A 206 -2.56 -19.17 3.41
CA ASN A 206 -2.77 -18.40 4.62
C ASN A 206 -3.93 -18.94 5.48
N ASP A 207 -3.82 -18.78 6.79
CA ASP A 207 -4.81 -19.29 7.77
C ASP A 207 -6.09 -18.44 7.85
N TYR A 208 -6.12 -17.27 7.19
CA TYR A 208 -7.26 -16.32 7.22
C TYR A 208 -8.35 -16.67 6.20
N GLY A 209 -8.07 -17.57 5.25
CA GLY A 209 -8.98 -17.86 4.15
C GLY A 209 -9.07 -16.72 3.13
N HIS A 210 -8.04 -15.87 3.05
CA HIS A 210 -7.94 -14.78 2.09
C HIS A 210 -7.34 -15.25 0.75
N PRO A 211 -7.76 -14.68 -0.39
CA PRO A 211 -8.88 -13.76 -0.51
C PRO A 211 -10.22 -14.47 -0.37
N ALA A 212 -11.17 -13.84 0.31
CA ALA A 212 -12.52 -14.37 0.48
C ALA A 212 -13.24 -14.50 -0.86
N ALA A 213 -14.01 -15.59 -1.03
CA ALA A 213 -14.79 -15.84 -2.25
C ALA A 213 -15.75 -14.68 -2.58
N GLN A 214 -16.31 -14.03 -1.57
CA GLN A 214 -17.17 -12.87 -1.74
C GLN A 214 -16.43 -11.68 -2.34
N THR A 215 -15.18 -11.41 -1.94
CA THR A 215 -14.36 -10.32 -2.48
C THR A 215 -13.98 -10.61 -3.93
N LEU A 216 -13.58 -11.84 -4.24
CA LEU A 216 -13.32 -12.25 -5.62
C LEU A 216 -14.55 -12.11 -6.51
N SER A 217 -15.75 -12.47 -6.00
CA SER A 217 -17.01 -12.31 -6.73
C SER A 217 -17.33 -10.83 -7.00
N ARG A 218 -17.09 -9.94 -6.03
CA ARG A 218 -17.27 -8.48 -6.20
C ARG A 218 -16.34 -7.92 -7.28
N LEU A 219 -15.05 -8.30 -7.26
CA LEU A 219 -14.05 -7.88 -8.24
C LEU A 219 -14.41 -8.37 -9.65
N ALA A 220 -14.82 -9.64 -9.77
CA ALA A 220 -15.29 -10.19 -11.04
C ALA A 220 -16.53 -9.48 -11.56
N GLY A 221 -17.49 -9.17 -10.68
CA GLY A 221 -18.70 -8.41 -11.03
C GLY A 221 -18.40 -6.98 -11.47
N ALA A 222 -17.32 -6.37 -10.98
CA ALA A 222 -16.82 -5.06 -11.41
C ALA A 222 -16.03 -5.11 -12.73
N GLY A 223 -15.73 -6.29 -13.27
CA GLY A 223 -14.95 -6.47 -14.50
C GLY A 223 -13.45 -6.19 -14.36
N ALA A 224 -12.92 -6.12 -13.14
CA ALA A 224 -11.50 -5.89 -12.90
C ALA A 224 -10.65 -7.14 -13.22
N ALA A 225 -9.52 -6.94 -13.91
CA ALA A 225 -8.50 -7.97 -14.07
C ALA A 225 -7.77 -8.16 -12.74
N VAL A 226 -7.86 -9.35 -12.15
CA VAL A 226 -7.33 -9.64 -10.81
C VAL A 226 -5.96 -10.32 -10.90
N TYR A 227 -4.96 -9.75 -10.21
CA TYR A 227 -3.65 -10.32 -9.96
C TYR A 227 -3.51 -10.63 -8.48
N ARG A 228 -2.80 -11.72 -8.14
CA ARG A 228 -2.62 -12.16 -6.75
C ARG A 228 -1.17 -12.56 -6.53
N THR A 229 -0.54 -12.07 -5.46
CA THR A 229 0.88 -12.39 -5.18
C THR A 229 1.10 -13.87 -4.91
N ASP A 230 0.17 -14.58 -4.28
CA ASP A 230 0.24 -16.03 -4.05
C ASP A 230 0.26 -16.88 -5.35
N LYS A 231 -0.21 -16.31 -6.46
CA LYS A 231 -0.27 -16.98 -7.76
C LYS A 231 0.73 -16.43 -8.78
N ASN A 232 0.89 -15.11 -8.80
CA ASN A 232 1.64 -14.39 -9.81
C ASN A 232 3.05 -13.98 -9.35
N GLY A 233 3.40 -14.22 -8.07
CA GLY A 233 4.57 -13.60 -7.47
C GLY A 233 4.43 -12.09 -7.41
N SER A 234 5.52 -11.37 -7.41
CA SER A 234 5.49 -9.91 -7.47
C SER A 234 4.86 -9.43 -8.77
N VAL A 235 4.03 -8.38 -8.68
CA VAL A 235 3.33 -7.78 -9.82
C VAL A 235 3.88 -6.40 -10.07
N THR A 236 4.30 -6.12 -11.31
CA THR A 236 4.81 -4.80 -11.71
C THR A 236 3.87 -4.15 -12.71
N MET A 237 3.46 -2.92 -12.42
CA MET A 237 2.67 -2.09 -13.32
C MET A 237 3.45 -0.85 -13.72
N ARG A 238 3.61 -0.62 -15.03
CA ARG A 238 4.25 0.57 -15.58
C ARG A 238 3.24 1.46 -16.26
N CYS A 239 3.33 2.76 -15.97
CA CYS A 239 2.41 3.76 -16.49
C CYS A 239 3.18 4.90 -17.18
N ASP A 240 2.78 5.25 -18.39
CA ASP A 240 3.31 6.41 -19.13
C ASP A 240 2.44 7.67 -18.95
N GLY A 241 1.46 7.63 -18.05
CA GLY A 241 0.45 8.67 -17.84
C GLY A 241 -0.83 8.48 -18.66
N LYS A 242 -0.85 7.54 -19.61
CA LYS A 242 -2.02 7.20 -20.45
C LYS A 242 -2.32 5.71 -20.47
N ASN A 243 -1.28 4.90 -20.55
CA ASN A 243 -1.37 3.45 -20.65
C ASN A 243 -0.73 2.79 -19.43
N ILE A 244 -1.30 1.66 -19.00
CA ILE A 244 -0.75 0.81 -17.97
C ILE A 244 -0.41 -0.54 -18.59
N THR A 245 0.81 -1.00 -18.36
CA THR A 245 1.26 -2.35 -18.73
C THR A 245 1.56 -3.14 -17.48
N VAL A 246 1.22 -4.44 -17.49
CA VAL A 246 1.38 -5.34 -16.34
C VAL A 246 2.38 -6.43 -16.69
N SER A 247 3.25 -6.76 -15.76
CA SER A 247 4.12 -7.95 -15.80
C SER A 247 4.15 -8.61 -14.43
N THR A 248 4.29 -9.92 -14.41
CA THR A 248 4.30 -10.73 -13.19
C THR A 248 5.59 -11.54 -13.14
N GLU A 249 5.97 -11.96 -11.93
CA GLU A 249 7.15 -12.80 -11.70
C GLU A 249 6.90 -14.26 -12.12
N ARG A 250 5.65 -14.75 -11.98
CA ARG A 250 5.17 -16.10 -12.29
C ARG A 250 3.98 -16.08 -13.22
#